data_6a3673a7fea3d4b2622a59aa9dc93218
#
_entry.id   6a3673a7fea3d4b2622a59aa9dc93218
#
_cell.length_a   1.000
_cell.length_b   1.000
_cell.length_c   1.000
_cell.angle_alpha   90.00
_cell.angle_beta   90.00
_cell.angle_gamma   90.00
#
_symmetry.space_group_name_H-M   'P 1'
#
loop_
_entity.id
_entity.type
_entity.pdbx_description
1 polymer ?
#
loop_
_entity_poly.entity_id
_entity_poly.type
_entity_poly.pdbx_seq_one_letter_code
_entity_poly.pdbx_strand_id
1 'polypeptide(L)' 'MTRKRFVKLLMGKFGFSRDFANEIARATRHHGHAYDDKFFWQWLIYEMPRIKL' A
#
# COMPACT_ATOMS: atom_id res chain seq x y z
N MET A 1 8.21 9.43 2.92
CA MET A 1 7.12 8.83 3.72
C MET A 1 7.64 7.62 4.48
N THR A 2 7.30 7.53 5.75
CA THR A 2 7.71 6.39 6.57
C THR A 2 6.76 5.23 6.37
N ARG A 3 7.20 4.02 6.74
CA ARG A 3 6.37 2.83 6.68
C ARG A 3 5.10 3.00 7.52
N LYS A 4 5.25 3.57 8.71
CA LYS A 4 4.13 3.79 9.62
C LYS A 4 3.05 4.65 8.98
N ARG A 5 3.47 5.73 8.33
CA ARG A 5 2.54 6.63 7.64
C ARG A 5 1.90 5.96 6.44
N PHE A 6 2.68 5.18 5.70
CA PHE A 6 2.17 4.46 4.54
C PHE A 6 1.08 3.46 4.95
N VAL A 7 1.34 2.68 5.99
CA VAL A 7 0.36 1.74 6.53
C VAL A 7 -0.92 2.47 6.95
N LYS A 8 -0.75 3.59 7.64
CA LYS A 8 -1.89 4.38 8.10
C LYS A 8 -2.73 4.90 6.94
N LEU A 9 -2.07 5.34 5.88
CA LEU A 9 -2.76 5.81 4.67
C LEU A 9 -3.53 4.68 4.00
N LEU A 10 -2.95 3.50 3.92
CA LEU A 10 -3.62 2.35 3.33
C LEU A 10 -4.87 2.00 4.11
N MET A 11 -4.78 2.02 5.43
CA MET A 11 -5.94 1.74 6.28
C MET A 11 -7.04 2.78 6.09
N GLY A 12 -6.66 4.05 5.98
CA GLY A 12 -7.62 5.13 5.83
C GLY A 12 -8.23 5.22 4.43
N LYS A 13 -7.40 5.08 3.39
CA LYS A 13 -7.89 5.24 2.01
C LYS A 13 -8.65 4.02 1.51
N PHE A 14 -8.18 2.84 1.84
CA PHE A 14 -8.72 1.60 1.27
C PHE A 14 -9.50 0.77 2.28
N GLY A 15 -9.48 1.16 3.55
CA GLY A 15 -10.16 0.39 4.59
C GLY A 15 -9.52 -0.94 4.90
N PHE A 16 -8.24 -1.10 4.60
CA PHE A 16 -7.51 -2.34 4.87
C PHE A 16 -7.27 -2.53 6.35
N SER A 17 -7.19 -3.78 6.78
CA SER A 17 -6.76 -4.10 8.13
C SER A 17 -5.28 -3.74 8.29
N ARG A 18 -4.84 -3.60 9.53
CA ARG A 18 -3.44 -3.31 9.80
C ARG A 18 -2.51 -4.38 9.25
N ASP A 19 -2.89 -5.65 9.43
CA ASP A 19 -2.07 -6.78 8.96
C ASP A 19 -1.93 -6.75 7.45
N PHE A 20 -3.01 -6.51 6.74
CA PHE A 20 -2.98 -6.43 5.29
C PHE A 20 -2.16 -5.23 4.81
N ALA A 21 -2.34 -4.08 5.45
CA ALA A 21 -1.58 -2.88 5.11
C ALA A 21 -0.08 -3.11 5.35
N ASN A 22 0.29 -3.81 6.42
CA ASN A 22 1.69 -4.14 6.68
C ASN A 22 2.25 -5.09 5.63
N GLU A 23 1.46 -6.04 5.16
CA GLU A 23 1.89 -6.94 4.10
C GLU A 23 2.17 -6.17 2.81
N ILE A 24 1.31 -5.20 2.47
CA ILE A 24 1.51 -4.36 1.30
C ILE A 24 2.77 -3.53 1.45
N ALA A 25 3.00 -2.97 2.64
CA ALA A 25 4.19 -2.17 2.90
C ALA A 25 5.46 -3.00 2.73
N ARG A 26 5.45 -4.23 3.25
CA ARG A 26 6.59 -5.13 3.14
C ARG A 26 6.85 -5.49 1.67
N ALA A 27 5.80 -5.83 0.94
CA ALA A 27 5.92 -6.18 -0.48
C ALA A 27 6.44 -5.00 -1.30
N THR A 28 5.97 -3.80 -0.99
CA THR A 28 6.42 -2.58 -1.67
C THR A 28 7.94 -2.43 -1.57
N ARG A 29 8.48 -2.58 -0.37
CA ARG A 29 9.93 -2.45 -0.16
C ARG A 29 10.68 -3.63 -0.73
N HIS A 30 10.11 -4.82 -0.67
CA HIS A 30 10.73 -6.01 -1.23
C HIS A 30 10.94 -5.87 -2.74
N HIS A 31 9.99 -5.26 -3.43
CA HIS A 31 10.09 -5.02 -4.87
C HIS A 31 10.83 -3.73 -5.21
N GLY A 32 11.39 -3.05 -4.23
CA GLY A 32 12.23 -1.89 -4.46
C GLY A 32 11.51 -0.59 -4.70
N HIS A 33 10.22 -0.52 -4.40
CA HIS A 33 9.45 0.73 -4.55
C HIS A 33 9.57 1.61 -3.32
N ALA A 34 9.55 2.91 -3.52
CA ALA A 34 9.40 3.87 -2.43
C ALA A 34 7.92 3.97 -2.07
N TYR A 35 7.64 4.29 -0.81
CA TYR A 35 6.26 4.40 -0.35
C TYR A 35 5.50 5.54 -1.01
N ASP A 36 6.20 6.56 -1.48
CA ASP A 36 5.59 7.69 -2.17
C ASP A 36 5.80 7.66 -3.68
N ASP A 37 6.10 6.49 -4.22
CA ASP A 37 6.27 6.30 -5.66
C ASP A 37 4.93 6.53 -6.35
N LYS A 38 4.92 7.51 -7.25
CA LYS A 38 3.72 7.91 -7.97
C LYS A 38 3.14 6.79 -8.81
N PHE A 39 4.02 6.06 -9.51
CA PHE A 39 3.57 4.93 -10.35
C PHE A 39 3.03 3.80 -9.49
N PHE A 40 3.65 3.56 -8.36
CA PHE A 40 3.17 2.54 -7.44
C PHE A 40 1.77 2.87 -6.92
N TRP A 41 1.52 4.14 -6.57
CA TRP A 41 0.21 4.55 -6.10
C TRP A 41 -0.85 4.42 -7.18
N GLN A 42 -0.52 4.74 -8.44
CA GLN A 42 -1.44 4.56 -9.55
C GLN A 42 -1.75 3.09 -9.76
N TRP A 43 -0.74 2.24 -9.70
CA TRP A 43 -0.91 0.80 -9.80
C TRP A 43 -1.81 0.28 -8.67
N LEU A 44 -1.57 0.75 -7.47
CA LEU A 44 -2.31 0.33 -6.29
C LEU A 44 -3.80 0.68 -6.43
N ILE A 45 -4.10 1.89 -6.86
CA ILE A 45 -5.46 2.35 -7.06
C ILE A 45 -6.17 1.51 -8.14
N TYR A 46 -5.44 1.15 -9.18
CA TYR A 46 -5.99 0.37 -10.29
C TYR A 46 -6.20 -1.09 -9.92
N GLU A 47 -5.23 -1.71 -9.26
CA GLU A 47 -5.23 -3.15 -9.01
C GLU A 47 -5.92 -3.55 -7.70
N MET A 48 -5.89 -2.72 -6.68
CA MET A 48 -6.42 -3.08 -5.37
C MET A 48 -7.90 -3.43 -5.36
N PRO A 49 -8.77 -2.76 -6.12
CA PRO A 49 -10.18 -3.18 -6.17
C PRO A 49 -10.34 -4.63 -6.59
N ARG A 50 -9.40 -5.16 -7.38
CA ARG A 50 -9.44 -6.54 -7.85
C ARG A 50 -8.88 -7.50 -6.80
N ILE A 51 -7.91 -7.03 -6.00
CA ILE A 51 -7.26 -7.83 -4.98
C ILE A 51 -8.12 -7.88 -3.71
N LYS A 52 -8.85 -6.81 -3.47
CA LYS A 52 -9.66 -6.65 -2.25
C LYS A 52 -10.72 -7.74 -2.11
N LEU A 53 -11.08 -8.37 -3.17
CA LEU A 53 -12.02 -9.47 -3.14
C LEU A 53 -11.44 -10.69 -2.45
#